data_f7ef85abbb1fb1805047fdfe15109007
#
_entry.id   f7ef85abbb1fb1805047fdfe15109007
#
_cell.length_a   1.000
_cell.length_b   1.000
_cell.length_c   1.000
_cell.angle_alpha   90.00
_cell.angle_beta   90.00
_cell.angle_gamma   90.00
#
_symmetry.space_group_name_H-M   'P 1'
#
loop_
_entity.id
_entity.type
_entity.pdbx_description
1 polymer ?
#
loop_
_entity_poly.entity_id
_entity_poly.type
_entity_poly.pdbx_seq_one_letter_code
_entity_poly.pdbx_strand_id
1 'polypeptide(L)'
;MKKILFFASALIGIAPAATTVYVGTGADGIYTLQLDEKTGALTDRQHVVKGQGMGFQEVNQDGDLIFSTYRSEGTGAVAAYSIDDGKLTEVSVQSYEGRGLCHVSIDAKEKVLFGADYGGGKVVSFPLDGGKIGKVASLIQHKGSSVNEQRQKGPHAHSIYAGPDNKFAYAPDLGIDQVRFYSFDEKGVMNGNLGFKSIPGSGPRHMKFGKDGSHAYVLNELSLTVTTSARHKDSGTLSPKETVSVFPEGAKMEKMSCSEIRVSSDGKFVYTANRDLTDQGRDSLTVFSVGGDGSLKHVETAPAAVWIPRNINLSPSGDWLLVAGQNSNEVTSHRIDRKTGKLTFSGKRAEVPKAMCINFDR
;
A
#
# COMPACT_ATOMS: atom_id res chain seq x y z
N MET A 1 -55.10 40.01 -21.62
CA MET A 1 -54.63 39.04 -20.63
C MET A 1 -53.41 38.32 -21.21
N LYS A 2 -52.19 38.70 -20.78
CA LYS A 2 -50.93 38.06 -21.22
C LYS A 2 -50.63 36.90 -20.30
N LYS A 3 -50.56 35.66 -20.87
CA LYS A 3 -50.11 34.47 -20.14
C LYS A 3 -48.59 34.50 -20.02
N ILE A 4 -48.07 34.58 -18.82
CA ILE A 4 -46.64 34.40 -18.50
C ILE A 4 -46.39 32.90 -18.34
N LEU A 5 -45.63 32.31 -19.26
CA LEU A 5 -45.10 30.93 -19.10
C LEU A 5 -43.85 31.02 -18.22
N PHE A 6 -43.92 30.37 -17.05
CA PHE A 6 -42.71 30.07 -16.27
C PHE A 6 -42.04 28.83 -16.80
N PHE A 7 -40.85 28.98 -17.35
CA PHE A 7 -39.95 27.85 -17.62
C PHE A 7 -39.22 27.49 -16.32
N ALA A 8 -39.55 26.37 -15.74
CA ALA A 8 -38.76 25.79 -14.66
C ALA A 8 -37.51 25.13 -15.28
N SER A 9 -36.36 25.79 -15.14
CA SER A 9 -35.05 25.18 -15.45
C SER A 9 -34.76 24.14 -14.38
N ALA A 10 -34.89 22.87 -14.73
CA ALA A 10 -34.35 21.77 -13.93
C ALA A 10 -32.80 21.89 -13.94
N LEU A 11 -32.22 22.28 -12.83
CA LEU A 11 -30.79 22.12 -12.58
C LEU A 11 -30.52 20.61 -12.53
N ILE A 12 -30.02 20.07 -13.62
CA ILE A 12 -29.41 18.72 -13.64
C ILE A 12 -28.14 18.87 -12.78
N GLY A 13 -28.24 18.54 -11.52
CA GLY A 13 -27.08 18.39 -10.65
C GLY A 13 -26.23 17.26 -11.24
N ILE A 14 -25.06 17.59 -11.80
CA ILE A 14 -24.04 16.60 -12.13
C ILE A 14 -23.71 15.91 -10.81
N ALA A 15 -24.13 14.65 -10.64
CA ALA A 15 -23.67 13.83 -9.54
C ALA A 15 -22.13 13.82 -9.61
N PRO A 16 -21.41 14.03 -8.50
CA PRO A 16 -19.96 13.88 -8.53
C PRO A 16 -19.68 12.46 -9.05
N ALA A 17 -18.73 12.37 -10.00
CA ALA A 17 -18.32 11.09 -10.54
C ALA A 17 -17.93 10.16 -9.40
N ALA A 18 -18.44 8.94 -9.43
CA ALA A 18 -18.02 7.91 -8.47
C ALA A 18 -16.55 7.59 -8.73
N THR A 19 -15.77 7.41 -7.67
CA THR A 19 -14.34 7.05 -7.77
C THR A 19 -14.22 5.55 -7.97
N THR A 20 -13.53 5.14 -9.06
CA THR A 20 -13.25 3.72 -9.29
C THR A 20 -12.19 3.23 -8.30
N VAL A 21 -12.48 2.09 -7.67
CA VAL A 21 -11.60 1.41 -6.73
C VAL A 21 -11.13 0.10 -7.36
N TYR A 22 -9.82 -0.07 -7.51
CA TYR A 22 -9.21 -1.32 -7.98
C TYR A 22 -8.82 -2.16 -6.78
N VAL A 23 -9.28 -3.41 -6.74
CA VAL A 23 -9.02 -4.34 -5.62
C VAL A 23 -8.28 -5.56 -6.12
N GLY A 24 -7.01 -5.69 -5.71
CA GLY A 24 -6.22 -6.88 -5.94
C GLY A 24 -6.55 -7.98 -4.94
N THR A 25 -6.57 -9.21 -5.42
CA THR A 25 -7.01 -10.33 -4.60
C THR A 25 -5.98 -11.45 -4.48
N GLY A 26 -6.03 -12.17 -3.38
CA GLY A 26 -5.33 -13.44 -3.21
C GLY A 26 -6.09 -14.63 -3.80
N ALA A 27 -7.22 -14.38 -4.46
CA ALA A 27 -8.07 -15.40 -5.05
C ALA A 27 -7.78 -15.58 -6.54
N ASP A 28 -8.35 -14.74 -7.39
CA ASP A 28 -8.51 -15.02 -8.81
C ASP A 28 -8.35 -13.81 -9.73
N GLY A 29 -7.83 -12.67 -9.24
CA GLY A 29 -7.54 -11.53 -10.09
C GLY A 29 -7.81 -10.17 -9.49
N ILE A 30 -8.24 -9.22 -10.34
CA ILE A 30 -8.53 -7.83 -9.99
C ILE A 30 -10.03 -7.59 -10.13
N TYR A 31 -10.59 -6.91 -9.13
CA TYR A 31 -11.98 -6.44 -9.10
C TYR A 31 -12.01 -4.91 -9.13
N THR A 32 -13.10 -4.34 -9.62
CA THR A 32 -13.42 -2.93 -9.44
C THR A 32 -14.67 -2.76 -8.59
N LEU A 33 -14.73 -1.63 -7.88
CA LEU A 33 -15.90 -1.12 -7.16
C LEU A 33 -16.05 0.36 -7.51
N GLN A 34 -17.23 0.92 -7.27
CA GLN A 34 -17.47 2.36 -7.31
C GLN A 34 -17.65 2.89 -5.90
N LEU A 35 -16.84 3.87 -5.51
CA LEU A 35 -16.95 4.58 -4.25
C LEU A 35 -17.77 5.87 -4.43
N ASP A 36 -18.88 5.97 -3.73
CA ASP A 36 -19.59 7.23 -3.58
C ASP A 36 -18.89 8.08 -2.49
N GLU A 37 -18.19 9.11 -2.90
CA GLU A 37 -17.41 10.00 -2.02
C GLU A 37 -18.28 10.81 -1.02
N LYS A 38 -19.60 10.87 -1.19
CA LYS A 38 -20.49 11.53 -0.22
C LYS A 38 -20.89 10.62 0.93
N THR A 39 -21.16 9.35 0.61
CA THR A 39 -21.79 8.40 1.54
C THR A 39 -20.87 7.27 1.99
N GLY A 40 -19.73 7.06 1.28
CA GLY A 40 -18.84 5.92 1.46
C GLY A 40 -19.41 4.60 0.95
N ALA A 41 -20.50 4.63 0.16
CA ALA A 41 -21.07 3.42 -0.41
C ALA A 41 -20.11 2.81 -1.45
N LEU A 42 -20.02 1.48 -1.44
CA LEU A 42 -19.22 0.67 -2.36
C LEU A 42 -20.17 -0.16 -3.20
N THR A 43 -20.23 0.10 -4.50
CA THR A 43 -21.19 -0.51 -5.44
C THR A 43 -20.50 -1.05 -6.69
N ASP A 44 -21.26 -1.59 -7.63
CA ASP A 44 -20.85 -1.98 -8.98
C ASP A 44 -19.58 -2.86 -9.03
N ARG A 45 -19.56 -3.90 -8.18
CA ARG A 45 -18.47 -4.87 -8.20
C ARG A 45 -18.39 -5.59 -9.54
N GLN A 46 -17.22 -5.51 -10.17
CA GLN A 46 -16.91 -6.23 -11.40
C GLN A 46 -15.59 -6.99 -11.25
N HIS A 47 -15.49 -8.19 -11.84
CA HIS A 47 -14.25 -8.95 -11.98
C HIS A 47 -13.63 -8.60 -13.32
N VAL A 48 -12.66 -7.67 -13.31
CA VAL A 48 -12.14 -7.05 -14.54
C VAL A 48 -10.90 -7.74 -15.11
N VAL A 49 -10.10 -8.43 -14.29
CA VAL A 49 -8.97 -9.25 -14.74
C VAL A 49 -8.99 -10.57 -13.99
N LYS A 50 -8.91 -11.68 -14.73
CA LYS A 50 -8.72 -13.03 -14.18
C LYS A 50 -7.23 -13.39 -14.19
N GLY A 51 -6.72 -13.88 -13.07
CA GLY A 51 -5.31 -14.28 -12.97
C GLY A 51 -4.92 -14.69 -11.56
N GLN A 52 -3.70 -15.20 -11.41
CA GLN A 52 -3.16 -15.63 -10.14
C GLN A 52 -2.04 -14.71 -9.66
N GLY A 53 -1.90 -14.57 -8.34
CA GLY A 53 -0.83 -13.79 -7.73
C GLY A 53 -1.04 -12.26 -7.79
N MET A 54 -2.23 -11.79 -8.10
CA MET A 54 -2.58 -10.37 -8.26
C MET A 54 -2.93 -9.70 -6.93
N GLY A 55 -2.17 -10.00 -5.89
CA GLY A 55 -2.43 -9.54 -4.53
C GLY A 55 -1.93 -8.14 -4.21
N PHE A 56 -1.14 -7.51 -5.07
CA PHE A 56 -0.67 -6.14 -4.89
C PHE A 56 -0.55 -5.40 -6.22
N GLN A 57 -0.93 -4.11 -6.19
CA GLN A 57 -0.95 -3.27 -7.39
C GLN A 57 -0.50 -1.85 -7.07
N GLU A 58 -0.09 -1.13 -8.13
CA GLU A 58 0.18 0.30 -8.13
C GLU A 58 -0.43 0.93 -9.38
N VAL A 59 -1.17 2.02 -9.23
CA VAL A 59 -1.68 2.86 -10.32
C VAL A 59 -0.69 4.00 -10.55
N ASN A 60 -0.38 4.30 -11.80
CA ASN A 60 0.54 5.38 -12.15
C ASN A 60 -0.05 6.77 -11.83
N GLN A 61 0.76 7.84 -12.03
CA GLN A 61 0.34 9.20 -11.65
C GLN A 61 -0.78 9.74 -12.53
N ASP A 62 -0.78 9.37 -13.81
CA ASP A 62 -1.79 9.82 -14.78
C ASP A 62 -3.11 9.02 -14.65
N GLY A 63 -3.12 7.93 -13.90
CA GLY A 63 -4.31 7.09 -13.69
C GLY A 63 -4.68 6.22 -14.90
N ASP A 64 -3.82 6.12 -15.91
CA ASP A 64 -4.08 5.39 -17.16
C ASP A 64 -3.42 4.00 -17.22
N LEU A 65 -2.57 3.66 -16.21
CA LEU A 65 -1.88 2.37 -16.09
C LEU A 65 -1.98 1.80 -14.68
N ILE A 66 -2.14 0.49 -14.59
CA ILE A 66 -2.03 -0.26 -13.34
C ILE A 66 -1.01 -1.40 -13.50
N PHE A 67 -0.07 -1.49 -12.57
CA PHE A 67 0.92 -2.54 -12.48
C PHE A 67 0.54 -3.51 -11.37
N SER A 68 0.58 -4.80 -11.64
CA SER A 68 0.15 -5.83 -10.68
C SER A 68 1.22 -6.90 -10.51
N THR A 69 1.40 -7.38 -9.27
CA THR A 69 2.01 -8.68 -9.06
C THR A 69 1.25 -9.73 -9.85
N TYR A 70 1.94 -10.74 -10.38
CA TYR A 70 1.35 -11.76 -11.24
C TYR A 70 2.09 -13.09 -11.10
N ARG A 71 1.45 -14.18 -11.49
CA ARG A 71 2.07 -15.47 -11.70
C ARG A 71 1.75 -15.96 -13.11
N SER A 72 2.83 -16.19 -13.89
CA SER A 72 2.75 -16.78 -15.21
C SER A 72 3.32 -18.18 -15.16
N GLU A 73 2.53 -19.18 -15.51
CA GLU A 73 2.96 -20.60 -15.57
C GLU A 73 3.68 -21.08 -14.27
N GLY A 74 3.20 -20.60 -13.11
CA GLY A 74 3.78 -20.93 -11.81
C GLY A 74 5.03 -20.13 -11.43
N THR A 75 5.55 -19.29 -12.32
CA THR A 75 6.70 -18.40 -12.10
C THR A 75 6.25 -17.03 -11.64
N GLY A 76 7.04 -16.35 -10.82
CA GLY A 76 6.81 -14.98 -10.42
C GLY A 76 6.90 -14.03 -11.62
N ALA A 77 5.94 -13.14 -11.75
CA ALA A 77 5.85 -12.15 -12.82
C ALA A 77 5.25 -10.84 -12.33
N VAL A 78 5.27 -9.85 -13.19
CA VAL A 78 4.55 -8.59 -13.07
C VAL A 78 3.80 -8.33 -14.36
N ALA A 79 2.60 -7.77 -14.28
CA ALA A 79 1.77 -7.43 -15.42
C ALA A 79 1.41 -5.94 -15.39
N ALA A 80 1.28 -5.32 -16.55
CA ALA A 80 0.78 -3.96 -16.74
C ALA A 80 -0.51 -4.00 -17.56
N TYR A 81 -1.47 -3.18 -17.14
CA TYR A 81 -2.75 -3.00 -17.83
C TYR A 81 -2.99 -1.51 -18.06
N SER A 82 -3.50 -1.16 -19.25
CA SER A 82 -4.07 0.17 -19.46
C SER A 82 -5.46 0.26 -18.83
N ILE A 83 -5.78 1.45 -18.37
CA ILE A 83 -7.08 1.79 -17.76
C ILE A 83 -7.84 2.65 -18.77
N ASP A 84 -9.06 2.24 -19.11
CA ASP A 84 -9.98 3.00 -19.96
C ASP A 84 -11.39 2.82 -19.39
N ASP A 85 -11.94 3.85 -18.76
CA ASP A 85 -13.25 3.86 -18.08
C ASP A 85 -13.46 2.63 -17.16
N GLY A 86 -12.48 2.36 -16.31
CA GLY A 86 -12.49 1.22 -15.37
C GLY A 86 -12.22 -0.15 -16.01
N LYS A 87 -12.13 -0.24 -17.34
CA LYS A 87 -11.74 -1.44 -18.06
C LYS A 87 -10.23 -1.58 -18.08
N LEU A 88 -9.73 -2.77 -17.77
CA LEU A 88 -8.32 -3.09 -17.82
C LEU A 88 -7.99 -3.93 -19.06
N THR A 89 -6.98 -3.48 -19.81
CA THR A 89 -6.47 -4.21 -21.00
C THR A 89 -4.98 -4.49 -20.80
N GLU A 90 -4.56 -5.74 -20.92
CA GLU A 90 -3.16 -6.14 -20.74
C GLU A 90 -2.26 -5.44 -21.75
N VAL A 91 -1.20 -4.78 -21.26
CA VAL A 91 -0.17 -4.11 -22.05
C VAL A 91 1.07 -4.99 -22.18
N SER A 92 1.53 -5.52 -21.05
CA SER A 92 2.71 -6.39 -21.01
C SER A 92 2.76 -7.24 -19.78
N VAL A 93 3.47 -8.39 -19.89
CA VAL A 93 3.82 -9.29 -18.79
C VAL A 93 5.31 -9.57 -18.84
N GLN A 94 5.99 -9.51 -17.70
CA GLN A 94 7.40 -9.84 -17.58
C GLN A 94 7.65 -10.78 -16.39
N SER A 95 8.20 -11.94 -16.68
CA SER A 95 8.64 -12.91 -15.66
C SER A 95 10.04 -12.56 -15.11
N TYR A 96 10.36 -13.08 -13.93
CA TYR A 96 11.68 -12.99 -13.30
C TYR A 96 11.99 -14.29 -12.53
N GLU A 97 13.27 -14.50 -12.18
CA GLU A 97 13.69 -15.67 -11.40
C GLU A 97 13.38 -15.48 -9.90
N GLY A 98 12.16 -15.83 -9.49
CA GLY A 98 11.72 -15.69 -8.11
C GLY A 98 10.45 -16.47 -7.77
N ARG A 99 10.06 -16.40 -6.49
CA ARG A 99 8.91 -17.15 -5.95
C ARG A 99 7.58 -16.42 -6.13
N GLY A 100 7.60 -15.18 -6.57
CA GLY A 100 6.43 -14.32 -6.74
C GLY A 100 6.51 -13.07 -5.88
N LEU A 101 6.09 -11.95 -6.48
CA LEU A 101 6.11 -10.66 -5.81
C LEU A 101 4.95 -10.54 -4.82
N CYS A 102 5.22 -9.92 -3.69
CA CYS A 102 4.21 -9.49 -2.72
C CYS A 102 3.95 -7.98 -2.74
N HIS A 103 4.78 -7.23 -3.45
CA HIS A 103 4.70 -5.79 -3.58
C HIS A 103 5.30 -5.33 -4.91
N VAL A 104 4.68 -4.33 -5.53
CA VAL A 104 5.22 -3.57 -6.65
C VAL A 104 5.08 -2.06 -6.37
N SER A 105 5.97 -1.27 -6.96
CA SER A 105 5.87 0.19 -6.99
C SER A 105 6.57 0.74 -8.23
N ILE A 106 6.23 1.97 -8.62
CA ILE A 106 6.87 2.68 -9.73
C ILE A 106 7.62 3.90 -9.20
N ASP A 107 8.67 4.31 -9.91
CA ASP A 107 9.37 5.55 -9.61
C ASP A 107 8.58 6.79 -10.07
N ALA A 108 8.90 7.96 -9.53
CA ALA A 108 8.16 9.20 -9.81
C ALA A 108 8.23 9.67 -11.29
N LYS A 109 9.18 9.14 -12.08
CA LYS A 109 9.30 9.43 -13.51
C LYS A 109 8.65 8.36 -14.39
N GLU A 110 8.09 7.31 -13.78
CA GLU A 110 7.49 6.17 -14.47
C GLU A 110 8.45 5.48 -15.47
N LYS A 111 9.73 5.42 -15.09
CA LYS A 111 10.79 4.76 -15.86
C LYS A 111 11.21 3.42 -15.28
N VAL A 112 10.89 3.16 -14.00
CA VAL A 112 11.32 1.95 -13.31
C VAL A 112 10.16 1.37 -12.49
N LEU A 113 9.89 0.08 -12.72
CA LEU A 113 9.03 -0.73 -11.88
C LEU A 113 9.90 -1.52 -10.91
N PHE A 114 9.58 -1.47 -9.63
CA PHE A 114 10.22 -2.25 -8.57
C PHE A 114 9.31 -3.35 -8.06
N GLY A 115 9.90 -4.46 -7.62
CA GLY A 115 9.18 -5.55 -6.98
C GLY A 115 9.93 -6.13 -5.79
N ALA A 116 9.18 -6.59 -4.78
CA ALA A 116 9.71 -7.32 -3.63
C ALA A 116 9.18 -8.76 -3.61
N ASP A 117 10.09 -9.73 -3.55
CA ASP A 117 9.81 -11.16 -3.45
C ASP A 117 10.05 -11.63 -2.02
N TYR A 118 8.99 -11.65 -1.23
CA TYR A 118 9.02 -12.09 0.18
C TYR A 118 9.53 -13.52 0.34
N GLY A 119 8.99 -14.43 -0.47
CA GLY A 119 9.34 -15.85 -0.40
C GLY A 119 10.76 -16.18 -0.86
N GLY A 120 11.30 -15.37 -1.77
CA GLY A 120 12.66 -15.48 -2.28
C GLY A 120 13.69 -14.64 -1.52
N GLY A 121 13.23 -13.66 -0.72
CA GLY A 121 14.10 -12.69 -0.05
C GLY A 121 14.88 -11.82 -1.03
N LYS A 122 14.22 -11.39 -2.12
CA LYS A 122 14.82 -10.64 -3.23
C LYS A 122 14.08 -9.34 -3.50
N VAL A 123 14.79 -8.40 -4.12
CA VAL A 123 14.17 -7.27 -4.79
C VAL A 123 14.55 -7.28 -6.27
N VAL A 124 13.63 -6.80 -7.10
CA VAL A 124 13.79 -6.79 -8.57
C VAL A 124 13.39 -5.43 -9.12
N SER A 125 14.00 -5.03 -10.22
CA SER A 125 13.62 -3.84 -10.98
C SER A 125 13.53 -4.13 -12.48
N PHE A 126 12.65 -3.37 -13.13
CA PHE A 126 12.40 -3.46 -14.57
C PHE A 126 12.34 -2.04 -15.15
N PRO A 127 12.94 -1.76 -16.31
CA PRO A 127 12.71 -0.50 -17.00
C PRO A 127 11.27 -0.45 -17.54
N LEU A 128 10.69 0.73 -17.55
CA LEU A 128 9.36 1.01 -18.11
C LEU A 128 9.45 1.94 -19.31
N ASP A 129 8.61 1.66 -20.32
CA ASP A 129 8.40 2.51 -21.47
C ASP A 129 6.90 2.51 -21.84
N GLY A 130 6.18 3.57 -21.44
CA GLY A 130 4.74 3.71 -21.68
C GLY A 130 3.90 2.51 -21.23
N GLY A 131 4.17 1.96 -20.05
CA GLY A 131 3.50 0.75 -19.51
C GLY A 131 4.11 -0.57 -20.00
N LYS A 132 4.99 -0.55 -21.01
CA LYS A 132 5.72 -1.74 -21.44
C LYS A 132 6.84 -2.06 -20.44
N ILE A 133 6.76 -3.24 -19.83
CA ILE A 133 7.73 -3.70 -18.85
C ILE A 133 8.90 -4.36 -19.60
N GLY A 134 10.11 -3.82 -19.44
CA GLY A 134 11.33 -4.39 -20.02
C GLY A 134 11.85 -5.62 -19.27
N LYS A 135 12.96 -6.16 -19.74
CA LYS A 135 13.64 -7.28 -19.06
C LYS A 135 14.17 -6.83 -17.70
N VAL A 136 14.34 -7.80 -16.79
CA VAL A 136 14.95 -7.57 -15.47
C VAL A 136 16.25 -6.77 -15.60
N ALA A 137 16.29 -5.60 -14.97
CA ALA A 137 17.49 -4.75 -14.91
C ALA A 137 18.37 -5.10 -13.71
N SER A 138 17.74 -5.37 -12.56
CA SER A 138 18.41 -5.84 -11.35
C SER A 138 17.58 -6.90 -10.64
N LEU A 139 18.25 -7.94 -10.13
CA LEU A 139 17.69 -8.95 -9.24
C LEU A 139 18.67 -9.14 -8.08
N ILE A 140 18.32 -8.61 -6.91
CA ILE A 140 19.25 -8.57 -5.77
C ILE A 140 18.75 -9.51 -4.67
N GLN A 141 19.56 -10.51 -4.34
CA GLN A 141 19.32 -11.39 -3.21
C GLN A 141 19.78 -10.74 -1.91
N HIS A 142 18.86 -10.52 -0.96
CA HIS A 142 19.23 -10.14 0.40
C HIS A 142 19.88 -11.32 1.13
N LYS A 143 20.68 -11.03 2.16
CA LYS A 143 21.38 -12.03 2.98
C LYS A 143 21.28 -11.66 4.44
N GLY A 144 21.19 -12.66 5.30
CA GLY A 144 21.13 -12.51 6.76
C GLY A 144 19.94 -13.22 7.39
N SER A 145 19.77 -12.99 8.67
CA SER A 145 18.69 -13.51 9.51
C SER A 145 18.52 -12.59 10.70
N SER A 146 17.50 -12.84 11.56
CA SER A 146 17.35 -12.15 12.82
C SER A 146 16.78 -13.08 13.91
N VAL A 147 16.35 -12.50 15.03
CA VAL A 147 16.12 -13.22 16.30
C VAL A 147 14.85 -14.08 16.34
N ASN A 148 13.88 -13.84 15.47
CA ASN A 148 12.64 -14.63 15.43
C ASN A 148 12.86 -15.92 14.64
N GLU A 149 13.00 -17.06 15.32
CA GLU A 149 13.28 -18.36 14.72
C GLU A 149 12.20 -18.85 13.74
N GLN A 150 10.97 -18.37 13.85
CA GLN A 150 9.86 -18.78 12.96
C GLN A 150 9.77 -17.92 11.70
N ARG A 151 10.08 -16.62 11.83
CA ARG A 151 9.82 -15.63 10.79
C ARG A 151 11.09 -15.00 10.21
N GLN A 152 12.28 -15.19 10.80
CA GLN A 152 13.52 -14.50 10.45
C GLN A 152 14.73 -15.42 10.27
N LYS A 153 14.51 -16.66 9.84
CA LYS A 153 15.61 -17.60 9.47
C LYS A 153 16.36 -17.17 8.22
N GLY A 154 15.81 -16.30 7.42
CA GLY A 154 16.36 -15.76 6.18
C GLY A 154 15.67 -14.46 5.80
N PRO A 155 16.12 -13.81 4.70
CA PRO A 155 15.55 -12.56 4.24
C PRO A 155 14.14 -12.74 3.70
N HIS A 156 13.31 -11.71 3.93
CA HIS A 156 11.93 -11.59 3.48
C HIS A 156 11.64 -10.13 3.10
N ALA A 157 12.17 -9.70 1.93
CA ALA A 157 11.88 -8.37 1.39
C ALA A 157 10.37 -8.22 1.18
N HIS A 158 9.73 -7.30 1.91
CA HIS A 158 8.27 -7.21 1.93
C HIS A 158 7.71 -6.07 1.08
N SER A 159 8.52 -5.06 0.82
CA SER A 159 8.16 -3.95 -0.06
C SER A 159 9.42 -3.27 -0.61
N ILE A 160 9.25 -2.45 -1.64
CA ILE A 160 10.30 -1.58 -2.17
C ILE A 160 9.63 -0.32 -2.74
N TYR A 161 10.22 0.86 -2.51
CA TYR A 161 9.67 2.15 -2.93
C TYR A 161 10.77 3.07 -3.43
N ALA A 162 10.51 3.82 -4.50
CA ALA A 162 11.34 4.97 -4.82
C ALA A 162 11.20 6.05 -3.73
N GLY A 163 12.30 6.69 -3.39
CA GLY A 163 12.31 7.84 -2.48
C GLY A 163 11.77 9.11 -3.16
N PRO A 164 11.41 10.14 -2.36
CA PRO A 164 10.77 11.36 -2.86
C PRO A 164 11.59 12.16 -3.89
N ASP A 165 12.91 11.98 -3.93
CA ASP A 165 13.83 12.62 -4.88
C ASP A 165 14.15 11.75 -6.10
N ASN A 166 13.54 10.58 -6.20
CA ASN A 166 13.73 9.63 -7.30
C ASN A 166 15.19 9.19 -7.54
N LYS A 167 16.01 9.20 -6.48
CA LYS A 167 17.44 8.80 -6.54
C LYS A 167 17.71 7.45 -5.90
N PHE A 168 16.92 7.10 -4.89
CA PHE A 168 17.11 5.90 -4.08
C PHE A 168 15.83 5.10 -3.99
N ALA A 169 15.94 3.76 -4.01
CA ALA A 169 14.87 2.83 -3.71
C ALA A 169 15.11 2.20 -2.33
N TYR A 170 14.06 2.08 -1.52
CA TYR A 170 14.10 1.60 -0.14
C TYR A 170 13.30 0.32 0.01
N ALA A 171 13.90 -0.72 0.56
CA ALA A 171 13.32 -2.05 0.68
C ALA A 171 13.32 -2.53 2.14
N PRO A 172 12.21 -2.39 2.87
CA PRO A 172 12.01 -3.07 4.14
C PRO A 172 12.08 -4.59 3.99
N ASP A 173 12.93 -5.22 4.80
CA ASP A 173 13.09 -6.67 4.85
C ASP A 173 12.79 -7.18 6.26
N LEU A 174 11.68 -7.88 6.36
CA LEU A 174 11.16 -8.43 7.63
C LEU A 174 12.13 -9.47 8.22
N GLY A 175 12.74 -10.29 7.36
CA GLY A 175 13.51 -11.45 7.78
C GLY A 175 14.88 -11.14 8.35
N ILE A 176 15.42 -9.95 8.06
CA ILE A 176 16.75 -9.54 8.51
C ILE A 176 16.76 -8.28 9.37
N ASP A 177 15.57 -7.76 9.73
CA ASP A 177 15.38 -6.51 10.50
C ASP A 177 16.14 -5.32 9.90
N GLN A 178 16.00 -5.12 8.59
CA GLN A 178 16.66 -4.00 7.91
C GLN A 178 15.71 -3.31 6.93
N VAL A 179 15.97 -2.01 6.74
CA VAL A 179 15.53 -1.31 5.53
C VAL A 179 16.75 -1.12 4.65
N ARG A 180 16.79 -1.90 3.55
CA ARG A 180 17.86 -1.80 2.56
C ARG A 180 17.57 -0.62 1.65
N PHE A 181 18.62 0.03 1.09
CA PHE A 181 18.42 1.02 0.05
C PHE A 181 19.52 0.98 -1.01
N TYR A 182 19.16 1.43 -2.21
CA TYR A 182 19.93 1.35 -3.44
C TYR A 182 19.78 2.66 -4.20
N SER A 183 20.86 3.17 -4.77
CA SER A 183 20.71 4.14 -5.86
C SER A 183 20.21 3.40 -7.10
N PHE A 184 19.45 4.08 -7.96
CA PHE A 184 19.00 3.50 -9.22
C PHE A 184 19.05 4.53 -10.36
N ASP A 185 19.12 4.04 -11.59
CA ASP A 185 19.03 4.84 -12.81
C ASP A 185 17.73 4.62 -13.57
N GLU A 186 17.49 5.38 -14.62
CA GLU A 186 16.27 5.29 -15.46
C GLU A 186 16.17 3.97 -16.27
N LYS A 187 17.25 3.17 -16.32
CA LYS A 187 17.24 1.81 -16.88
C LYS A 187 16.88 0.76 -15.84
N GLY A 188 16.64 1.18 -14.59
CA GLY A 188 16.31 0.30 -13.48
C GLY A 188 17.51 -0.40 -12.84
N VAL A 189 18.75 -0.04 -13.20
CA VAL A 189 19.94 -0.64 -12.59
C VAL A 189 20.08 -0.12 -11.17
N MET A 190 19.95 -1.02 -10.19
CA MET A 190 20.10 -0.74 -8.77
C MET A 190 21.53 -1.00 -8.30
N ASN A 191 22.15 -0.04 -7.62
CA ASN A 191 23.50 -0.12 -7.10
C ASN A 191 23.53 0.14 -5.59
N GLY A 192 24.51 -0.44 -4.93
CA GLY A 192 24.71 -0.34 -3.49
C GLY A 192 24.10 -1.51 -2.75
N ASN A 193 24.29 -1.53 -1.45
CA ASN A 193 23.77 -2.53 -0.53
C ASN A 193 23.82 -1.96 0.88
N LEU A 194 23.39 -0.72 1.02
CA LEU A 194 23.34 0.00 2.29
C LEU A 194 21.99 -0.28 2.96
N GLY A 195 21.90 0.05 4.22
CA GLY A 195 20.66 -0.09 4.97
C GLY A 195 20.86 0.30 6.42
N PHE A 196 19.77 0.60 7.11
CA PHE A 196 19.82 0.70 8.57
C PHE A 196 19.20 -0.58 9.18
N LYS A 197 19.70 -0.95 10.35
CA LYS A 197 19.14 -2.05 11.14
C LYS A 197 18.04 -1.50 12.03
N SER A 198 16.89 -2.16 11.99
CA SER A 198 15.81 -1.98 12.97
C SER A 198 16.17 -2.69 14.29
N ILE A 199 15.36 -2.47 15.30
CA ILE A 199 15.45 -3.23 16.56
C ILE A 199 15.27 -4.73 16.23
N PRO A 200 16.12 -5.64 16.77
CA PRO A 200 15.98 -7.07 16.52
C PRO A 200 14.57 -7.59 16.87
N GLY A 201 13.96 -8.35 15.97
CA GLY A 201 12.60 -8.85 16.10
C GLY A 201 11.51 -7.88 15.62
N SER A 202 11.87 -6.72 15.08
CA SER A 202 10.89 -5.72 14.60
C SER A 202 10.11 -6.19 13.38
N GLY A 203 10.80 -6.75 12.39
CA GLY A 203 10.19 -7.17 11.12
C GLY A 203 9.67 -6.00 10.28
N PRO A 204 10.55 -5.13 9.71
CA PRO A 204 10.13 -4.06 8.80
C PRO A 204 9.34 -4.61 7.62
N ARG A 205 8.18 -4.00 7.34
CA ARG A 205 7.24 -4.55 6.35
C ARG A 205 6.94 -3.58 5.20
N HIS A 206 6.27 -2.50 5.51
CA HIS A 206 5.94 -1.41 4.60
C HIS A 206 6.45 -0.09 5.17
N MET A 207 6.61 0.90 4.31
CA MET A 207 7.01 2.26 4.73
C MET A 207 6.34 3.31 3.85
N LYS A 208 6.25 4.52 4.39
CA LYS A 208 5.83 5.71 3.65
C LYS A 208 6.71 6.88 4.05
N PHE A 209 6.87 7.82 3.13
CA PHE A 209 7.56 9.08 3.41
C PHE A 209 6.56 10.12 3.92
N GLY A 210 7.02 10.99 4.80
CA GLY A 210 6.31 12.21 5.15
C GLY A 210 6.14 13.10 3.92
N LYS A 211 5.17 14.01 3.96
CA LYS A 211 4.80 14.87 2.81
C LYS A 211 5.96 15.64 2.20
N ASP A 212 6.89 16.12 3.02
CA ASP A 212 8.07 16.88 2.60
C ASP A 212 9.30 16.00 2.24
N GLY A 213 9.14 14.68 2.38
CA GLY A 213 10.19 13.69 2.14
C GLY A 213 11.36 13.73 3.12
N SER A 214 11.28 14.50 4.22
CA SER A 214 12.33 14.60 5.24
C SER A 214 12.31 13.46 6.25
N HIS A 215 11.18 12.77 6.37
CA HIS A 215 10.98 11.64 7.27
C HIS A 215 10.47 10.41 6.53
N ALA A 216 10.74 9.24 7.08
CA ALA A 216 10.19 7.96 6.67
C ALA A 216 9.57 7.26 7.88
N TYR A 217 8.40 6.68 7.68
CA TYR A 217 7.65 5.89 8.67
C TYR A 217 7.70 4.43 8.25
N VAL A 218 8.40 3.60 9.02
CA VAL A 218 8.57 2.16 8.76
C VAL A 218 7.67 1.38 9.69
N LEU A 219 6.70 0.67 9.13
CA LEU A 219 5.82 -0.23 9.86
C LEU A 219 6.51 -1.56 10.11
N ASN A 220 6.61 -1.94 11.38
CA ASN A 220 7.22 -3.16 11.83
C ASN A 220 6.14 -4.20 12.13
N GLU A 221 6.09 -5.26 11.32
CA GLU A 221 5.02 -6.28 11.39
C GLU A 221 5.04 -7.06 12.72
N LEU A 222 6.22 -7.46 13.18
CA LEU A 222 6.36 -8.41 14.28
C LEU A 222 6.34 -7.73 15.65
N SER A 223 6.93 -6.55 15.76
CA SER A 223 6.95 -5.78 17.02
C SER A 223 5.73 -4.89 17.23
N LEU A 224 4.84 -4.77 16.23
CA LEU A 224 3.63 -3.93 16.29
C LEU A 224 3.96 -2.46 16.58
N THR A 225 4.92 -1.94 15.82
CA THR A 225 5.43 -0.57 16.01
C THR A 225 5.59 0.17 14.67
N VAL A 226 5.71 1.49 14.76
CA VAL A 226 6.17 2.35 13.67
C VAL A 226 7.48 3.00 14.09
N THR A 227 8.52 2.87 13.27
CA THR A 227 9.79 3.58 13.43
C THR A 227 9.79 4.82 12.55
N THR A 228 9.90 5.99 13.16
CA THR A 228 10.16 7.26 12.46
C THR A 228 11.65 7.41 12.24
N SER A 229 12.05 7.73 11.01
CA SER A 229 13.45 7.97 10.62
C SER A 229 13.61 9.31 9.93
N ALA A 230 14.64 10.06 10.25
CA ALA A 230 15.05 11.21 9.44
C ALA A 230 15.69 10.71 8.14
N ARG A 231 15.35 11.36 7.02
CA ARG A 231 15.93 11.05 5.73
C ARG A 231 16.94 12.11 5.32
N HIS A 232 18.15 11.69 5.00
CA HIS A 232 19.22 12.53 4.47
C HIS A 232 19.16 12.55 2.94
N LYS A 233 18.75 13.68 2.36
CA LYS A 233 18.47 13.82 0.92
C LYS A 233 19.66 13.48 0.03
N ASP A 234 20.89 13.89 0.43
CA ASP A 234 22.06 13.71 -0.42
C ASP A 234 22.57 12.27 -0.47
N SER A 235 22.54 11.58 0.66
CA SER A 235 23.04 10.20 0.79
C SER A 235 21.96 9.12 0.67
N GLY A 236 20.67 9.47 0.78
CA GLY A 236 19.57 8.53 0.87
C GLY A 236 19.47 7.80 2.21
N THR A 237 20.39 8.04 3.15
CA THR A 237 20.40 7.32 4.43
C THR A 237 19.18 7.67 5.29
N LEU A 238 18.71 6.67 6.05
CA LEU A 238 17.68 6.83 7.06
C LEU A 238 18.31 6.71 8.45
N SER A 239 18.05 7.70 9.31
CA SER A 239 18.48 7.71 10.71
C SER A 239 17.26 7.53 11.62
N PRO A 240 17.07 6.37 12.27
CA PRO A 240 15.96 6.16 13.19
C PRO A 240 15.97 7.19 14.33
N LYS A 241 14.81 7.76 14.63
CA LYS A 241 14.60 8.75 15.70
C LYS A 241 13.84 8.17 16.88
N GLU A 242 12.68 7.59 16.58
CA GLU A 242 11.81 6.99 17.61
C GLU A 242 11.10 5.77 17.07
N THR A 243 10.62 4.94 17.98
CA THR A 243 9.75 3.79 17.66
C THR A 243 8.57 3.80 18.61
N VAL A 244 7.36 3.88 18.07
CA VAL A 244 6.12 3.96 18.85
C VAL A 244 5.26 2.72 18.61
N SER A 245 4.55 2.26 19.65
CA SER A 245 3.59 1.15 19.53
C SER A 245 2.37 1.57 18.70
N VAL A 246 1.83 0.63 17.90
CA VAL A 246 0.52 0.83 17.22
C VAL A 246 -0.65 0.62 18.18
N PHE A 247 -0.42 0.15 19.37
CA PHE A 247 -1.45 -0.05 20.41
C PHE A 247 -1.19 0.82 21.62
N PRO A 248 -2.24 1.23 22.32
CA PRO A 248 -2.09 1.90 23.60
C PRO A 248 -1.45 0.96 24.64
N GLU A 249 -0.88 1.54 25.68
CA GLU A 249 -0.30 0.80 26.82
C GLU A 249 -1.35 -0.15 27.45
N GLY A 250 -0.91 -1.38 27.78
CA GLY A 250 -1.76 -2.41 28.36
C GLY A 250 -2.63 -3.19 27.37
N ALA A 251 -2.57 -2.89 26.06
CA ALA A 251 -3.30 -3.67 25.07
C ALA A 251 -2.77 -5.11 24.96
N LYS A 252 -3.66 -6.07 24.70
CA LYS A 252 -3.30 -7.46 24.42
C LYS A 252 -2.80 -7.60 22.98
N MET A 253 -1.51 -7.87 22.80
CA MET A 253 -0.84 -7.90 21.49
C MET A 253 -0.47 -9.31 21.02
N GLU A 254 -0.71 -10.35 21.82
CA GLU A 254 -0.36 -11.73 21.45
C GLU A 254 -1.11 -12.16 20.20
N LYS A 255 -0.38 -12.74 19.25
CA LYS A 255 -0.88 -13.17 17.94
C LYS A 255 -1.49 -12.02 17.11
N MET A 256 -1.03 -10.80 17.33
CA MET A 256 -1.28 -9.66 16.47
C MET A 256 -0.14 -9.45 15.47
N SER A 257 -0.39 -8.78 14.37
CA SER A 257 0.65 -8.35 13.43
C SER A 257 0.19 -7.15 12.62
N CYS A 258 1.12 -6.25 12.23
CA CYS A 258 0.79 -5.14 11.36
C CYS A 258 0.76 -5.55 9.88
N SER A 259 0.06 -4.78 9.04
CA SER A 259 -0.01 -5.04 7.59
C SER A 259 0.30 -3.84 6.72
N GLU A 260 -0.35 -2.72 6.88
CA GLU A 260 -0.23 -1.59 5.96
C GLU A 260 -0.09 -0.27 6.72
N ILE A 261 0.57 0.69 6.08
CA ILE A 261 0.74 2.06 6.57
C ILE A 261 0.42 3.06 5.46
N ARG A 262 -0.30 4.13 5.79
CA ARG A 262 -0.60 5.26 4.91
C ARG A 262 -0.36 6.58 5.64
N VAL A 263 0.05 7.59 4.87
CA VAL A 263 0.16 8.99 5.33
C VAL A 263 -0.92 9.80 4.63
N SER A 264 -1.64 10.64 5.37
CA SER A 264 -2.63 11.54 4.76
C SER A 264 -1.98 12.50 3.76
N SER A 265 -2.73 12.93 2.74
CA SER A 265 -2.22 13.81 1.67
C SER A 265 -1.71 15.17 2.21
N ASP A 266 -2.26 15.64 3.32
CA ASP A 266 -1.79 16.85 4.01
C ASP A 266 -0.57 16.59 4.93
N GLY A 267 -0.21 15.33 5.15
CA GLY A 267 0.93 14.91 5.98
C GLY A 267 0.69 14.94 7.48
N LYS A 268 -0.56 15.21 7.93
CA LYS A 268 -0.85 15.40 9.37
C LYS A 268 -1.13 14.10 10.13
N PHE A 269 -1.47 13.03 9.42
CA PHE A 269 -1.86 11.76 10.03
C PHE A 269 -1.17 10.58 9.37
N VAL A 270 -0.87 9.57 10.19
CA VAL A 270 -0.42 8.24 9.77
C VAL A 270 -1.45 7.22 10.23
N TYR A 271 -1.83 6.32 9.32
CA TYR A 271 -2.78 5.24 9.55
C TYR A 271 -2.08 3.89 9.41
N THR A 272 -2.33 2.96 10.33
CA THR A 272 -1.84 1.58 10.24
C THR A 272 -2.98 0.59 10.36
N ALA A 273 -2.82 -0.56 9.71
CA ALA A 273 -3.74 -1.69 9.85
C ALA A 273 -3.09 -2.82 10.67
N ASN A 274 -3.82 -3.36 11.64
CA ASN A 274 -3.35 -4.35 12.59
C ASN A 274 -4.28 -5.57 12.52
N ARG A 275 -3.67 -6.75 12.28
CA ARG A 275 -4.36 -8.02 12.07
C ARG A 275 -4.38 -8.84 13.35
N ASP A 276 -5.54 -9.34 13.73
CA ASP A 276 -5.67 -10.40 14.69
C ASP A 276 -5.50 -11.77 13.99
N LEU A 277 -4.43 -12.46 14.28
CA LEU A 277 -4.14 -13.79 13.70
C LEU A 277 -4.95 -14.91 14.38
N THR A 278 -5.91 -14.52 15.20
CA THR A 278 -6.94 -15.38 15.78
C THR A 278 -8.31 -14.97 15.22
N ASP A 279 -9.39 -15.52 15.72
CA ASP A 279 -10.76 -15.16 15.36
C ASP A 279 -11.47 -14.34 16.46
N GLN A 280 -10.70 -13.65 17.31
CA GLN A 280 -11.25 -12.92 18.47
C GLN A 280 -11.76 -11.52 18.11
N GLY A 281 -11.68 -11.11 16.85
CA GLY A 281 -12.25 -9.84 16.35
C GLY A 281 -11.50 -8.59 16.84
N ARG A 282 -10.19 -8.68 17.12
CA ARG A 282 -9.32 -7.57 17.56
C ARG A 282 -8.67 -6.82 16.39
N ASP A 283 -9.04 -7.13 15.15
CA ASP A 283 -8.57 -6.42 13.96
C ASP A 283 -8.85 -4.92 14.09
N SER A 284 -7.84 -4.10 13.87
CA SER A 284 -7.92 -2.67 14.18
C SER A 284 -7.14 -1.79 13.23
N LEU A 285 -7.48 -0.50 13.27
CA LEU A 285 -6.80 0.58 12.58
C LEU A 285 -6.26 1.53 13.64
N THR A 286 -4.99 1.93 13.53
CA THR A 286 -4.43 2.93 14.44
C THR A 286 -4.17 4.22 13.71
N VAL A 287 -4.49 5.32 14.35
CA VAL A 287 -4.29 6.68 13.87
C VAL A 287 -3.25 7.38 14.73
N PHE A 288 -2.26 7.98 14.07
CA PHE A 288 -1.29 8.87 14.70
C PHE A 288 -1.39 10.26 14.11
N SER A 289 -1.24 11.28 14.94
CA SER A 289 -0.95 12.65 14.46
C SER A 289 0.56 12.82 14.27
N VAL A 290 0.95 13.59 13.25
CA VAL A 290 2.34 13.87 12.90
C VAL A 290 2.75 15.22 13.49
N GLY A 291 3.80 15.26 14.30
CA GLY A 291 4.43 16.47 14.80
C GLY A 291 5.27 17.19 13.72
N GLY A 292 5.61 18.45 13.95
CA GLY A 292 6.44 19.24 13.02
C GLY A 292 7.86 18.67 12.80
N ASP A 293 8.34 17.85 13.71
CA ASP A 293 9.62 17.13 13.66
C ASP A 293 9.50 15.71 13.11
N GLY A 294 8.31 15.34 12.62
CA GLY A 294 7.96 14.00 12.11
C GLY A 294 7.60 12.99 13.21
N SER A 295 7.58 13.37 14.48
CA SER A 295 7.20 12.50 15.60
C SER A 295 5.74 12.03 15.47
N LEU A 296 5.45 10.85 16.01
CA LEU A 296 4.12 10.24 15.97
C LEU A 296 3.48 10.23 17.36
N LYS A 297 2.27 10.78 17.47
CA LYS A 297 1.46 10.71 18.68
C LYS A 297 0.18 9.92 18.41
N HIS A 298 -0.06 8.86 19.19
CA HIS A 298 -1.27 8.05 19.12
C HIS A 298 -2.53 8.92 19.32
N VAL A 299 -3.50 8.79 18.42
CA VAL A 299 -4.80 9.47 18.45
C VAL A 299 -5.89 8.49 18.88
N GLU A 300 -5.98 7.36 18.18
CA GLU A 300 -6.96 6.31 18.49
C GLU A 300 -6.56 4.97 17.90
N THR A 301 -7.18 3.91 18.42
CA THR A 301 -7.24 2.58 17.79
C THR A 301 -8.71 2.23 17.60
N ALA A 302 -9.16 2.19 16.34
CA ALA A 302 -10.53 1.92 15.91
C ALA A 302 -10.68 0.49 15.40
N PRO A 303 -11.86 -0.18 15.53
CA PRO A 303 -12.10 -1.47 14.90
C PRO A 303 -11.96 -1.38 13.37
N ALA A 304 -11.32 -2.38 12.75
CA ALA A 304 -11.15 -2.43 11.29
C ALA A 304 -12.45 -2.81 10.53
N ALA A 305 -13.42 -3.35 11.24
CA ALA A 305 -14.71 -3.84 10.70
C ALA A 305 -14.57 -4.92 9.59
N VAL A 306 -13.42 -5.58 9.53
CA VAL A 306 -13.09 -6.71 8.65
C VAL A 306 -12.24 -7.72 9.43
N TRP A 307 -12.09 -8.94 8.91
CA TRP A 307 -11.14 -9.92 9.42
C TRP A 307 -9.89 -9.95 8.53
N ILE A 308 -8.70 -9.82 9.17
CA ILE A 308 -7.39 -9.69 8.54
C ILE A 308 -7.34 -8.48 7.59
N PRO A 309 -7.32 -7.23 8.12
CA PRO A 309 -7.14 -6.02 7.32
C PRO A 309 -5.76 -6.03 6.65
N ARG A 310 -5.69 -6.59 5.42
CA ARG A 310 -4.43 -6.81 4.71
C ARG A 310 -3.82 -5.53 4.15
N ASN A 311 -4.69 -4.63 3.68
CA ASN A 311 -4.31 -3.35 3.09
C ASN A 311 -5.35 -2.28 3.46
N ILE A 312 -4.90 -1.06 3.53
CA ILE A 312 -5.72 0.14 3.65
C ILE A 312 -5.26 1.15 2.61
N ASN A 313 -6.19 1.96 2.09
CA ASN A 313 -5.81 3.10 1.27
C ASN A 313 -6.78 4.27 1.46
N LEU A 314 -6.27 5.49 1.24
CA LEU A 314 -7.01 6.74 1.37
C LEU A 314 -7.63 7.10 0.03
N SER A 315 -8.91 7.47 0.01
CA SER A 315 -9.57 7.94 -1.21
C SER A 315 -8.90 9.23 -1.73
N PRO A 316 -9.00 9.53 -3.03
CA PRO A 316 -8.43 10.75 -3.61
C PRO A 316 -8.91 12.03 -2.92
N SER A 317 -10.16 12.08 -2.49
CA SER A 317 -10.68 13.18 -1.69
C SER A 317 -9.99 13.32 -0.32
N GLY A 318 -9.45 12.22 0.23
CA GLY A 318 -8.93 12.13 1.60
C GLY A 318 -10.02 12.08 2.68
N ASP A 319 -11.27 11.85 2.28
CA ASP A 319 -12.42 11.76 3.20
C ASP A 319 -12.68 10.34 3.68
N TRP A 320 -12.14 9.35 2.98
CA TRP A 320 -12.38 7.94 3.25
C TRP A 320 -11.08 7.15 3.37
N LEU A 321 -11.06 6.23 4.31
CA LEU A 321 -10.11 5.13 4.39
C LEU A 321 -10.86 3.85 4.03
N LEU A 322 -10.41 3.15 2.97
CA LEU A 322 -10.93 1.84 2.61
C LEU A 322 -10.04 0.75 3.20
N VAL A 323 -10.65 -0.35 3.62
CA VAL A 323 -9.98 -1.49 4.26
C VAL A 323 -10.27 -2.77 3.50
N ALA A 324 -9.23 -3.46 3.05
CA ALA A 324 -9.30 -4.78 2.43
C ALA A 324 -9.21 -5.89 3.48
N GLY A 325 -10.31 -6.58 3.72
CA GLY A 325 -10.43 -7.71 4.64
C GLY A 325 -10.16 -9.02 3.93
N GLN A 326 -8.94 -9.55 4.06
CA GLN A 326 -8.52 -10.74 3.33
C GLN A 326 -9.34 -11.99 3.69
N ASN A 327 -9.64 -12.20 4.97
CA ASN A 327 -10.35 -13.37 5.43
C ASN A 327 -11.87 -13.15 5.52
N SER A 328 -12.32 -11.91 5.69
CA SER A 328 -13.75 -11.59 5.58
C SER A 328 -14.25 -11.49 4.15
N ASN A 329 -13.36 -11.51 3.14
CA ASN A 329 -13.72 -11.41 1.72
C ASN A 329 -14.51 -10.15 1.39
N GLU A 330 -14.10 -9.01 1.94
CA GLU A 330 -14.82 -7.75 1.77
C GLU A 330 -13.90 -6.54 1.78
N VAL A 331 -14.40 -5.45 1.24
CA VAL A 331 -13.85 -4.09 1.39
C VAL A 331 -14.84 -3.27 2.18
N THR A 332 -14.35 -2.53 3.18
CA THR A 332 -15.17 -1.61 3.98
C THR A 332 -14.67 -0.18 3.83
N SER A 333 -15.55 0.81 4.13
CA SER A 333 -15.20 2.23 4.12
C SER A 333 -15.35 2.85 5.51
N HIS A 334 -14.37 3.70 5.88
CA HIS A 334 -14.35 4.47 7.12
C HIS A 334 -14.25 5.95 6.80
N ARG A 335 -15.14 6.76 7.37
CA ARG A 335 -15.07 8.21 7.25
C ARG A 335 -13.92 8.76 8.07
N ILE A 336 -13.16 9.68 7.48
CA ILE A 336 -12.06 10.39 8.15
C ILE A 336 -12.56 11.77 8.62
N ASP A 337 -12.40 12.06 9.91
CA ASP A 337 -12.46 13.42 10.42
C ASP A 337 -11.14 14.14 10.08
N ARG A 338 -11.15 15.03 9.11
CA ARG A 338 -9.94 15.74 8.64
C ARG A 338 -9.25 16.61 9.69
N LYS A 339 -9.94 16.98 10.78
CA LYS A 339 -9.36 17.79 11.85
C LYS A 339 -8.60 16.94 12.87
N THR A 340 -9.13 15.78 13.17
CA THR A 340 -8.60 14.89 14.23
C THR A 340 -7.94 13.63 13.70
N GLY A 341 -8.12 13.30 12.42
CA GLY A 341 -7.69 12.07 11.79
C GLY A 341 -8.52 10.84 12.15
N LYS A 342 -9.47 10.96 13.10
CA LYS A 342 -10.26 9.85 13.63
C LYS A 342 -11.13 9.17 12.56
N LEU A 343 -11.36 7.88 12.76
CA LEU A 343 -12.08 7.01 11.84
C LEU A 343 -13.45 6.64 12.39
N THR A 344 -14.46 6.70 11.52
CA THR A 344 -15.79 6.18 11.82
C THR A 344 -16.20 5.19 10.75
N PHE A 345 -16.48 3.95 11.13
CA PHE A 345 -17.01 2.94 10.21
C PHE A 345 -18.35 3.41 9.64
N SER A 346 -18.47 3.45 8.32
CA SER A 346 -19.66 3.94 7.62
C SER A 346 -20.85 2.97 7.65
N GLY A 347 -20.62 1.72 8.06
CA GLY A 347 -21.57 0.62 7.89
C GLY A 347 -21.63 0.06 6.44
N LYS A 348 -20.80 0.61 5.52
CA LYS A 348 -20.79 0.19 4.11
C LYS A 348 -19.69 -0.82 3.86
N ARG A 349 -20.03 -1.84 3.06
CA ARG A 349 -19.11 -2.91 2.66
C ARG A 349 -19.49 -3.46 1.30
N ALA A 350 -18.50 -4.00 0.57
CA ALA A 350 -18.71 -4.76 -0.67
C ALA A 350 -17.94 -6.08 -0.58
N GLU A 351 -18.56 -7.16 -1.02
CA GLU A 351 -17.91 -8.47 -1.07
C GLU A 351 -16.87 -8.50 -2.18
N VAL A 352 -15.62 -8.85 -1.84
CA VAL A 352 -14.50 -9.07 -2.78
C VAL A 352 -13.66 -10.24 -2.26
N PRO A 353 -13.56 -11.37 -2.99
CA PRO A 353 -12.87 -12.56 -2.53
C PRO A 353 -11.39 -12.28 -2.19
N LYS A 354 -10.96 -12.61 -0.96
CA LYS A 354 -9.58 -12.42 -0.46
C LYS A 354 -8.98 -11.08 -0.85
N ALA A 355 -9.70 -9.97 -0.58
CA ALA A 355 -9.23 -8.61 -0.86
C ALA A 355 -7.87 -8.35 -0.19
N MET A 356 -6.87 -7.90 -0.95
CA MET A 356 -5.49 -7.76 -0.47
C MET A 356 -4.84 -6.41 -0.74
N CYS A 357 -5.27 -5.68 -1.76
CA CYS A 357 -4.72 -4.37 -2.13
C CYS A 357 -5.83 -3.49 -2.66
N ILE A 358 -5.80 -2.21 -2.32
CA ILE A 358 -6.75 -1.19 -2.77
C ILE A 358 -6.00 -0.07 -3.46
N ASN A 359 -6.43 0.28 -4.66
CA ASN A 359 -6.01 1.49 -5.37
C ASN A 359 -7.24 2.24 -5.89
N PHE A 360 -7.03 3.50 -6.26
CA PHE A 360 -8.08 4.35 -6.77
C PHE A 360 -7.72 4.85 -8.17
N ASP A 361 -8.74 5.12 -8.96
CA ASP A 361 -8.65 6.02 -10.09
C ASP A 361 -8.17 7.42 -9.64
N ARG A 362 -7.43 8.14 -10.49
CA ARG A 362 -6.81 9.43 -10.14
C ARG A 362 -7.37 10.56 -10.96
#